data_b1f744651bbb76af1e506fbf248576e6
#
_entry.id   b1f744651bbb76af1e506fbf248576e6
#
_cell.length_a   1.000
_cell.length_b   1.000
_cell.length_c   1.000
_cell.angle_alpha   90.00
_cell.angle_beta   90.00
_cell.angle_gamma   90.00
#
_symmetry.space_group_name_H-M   'P 1'
#
loop_
_entity.id
_entity.type
_entity.pdbx_description
1 polymer ?
#
loop_
_entity_poly.entity_id
_entity_poly.type
_entity_poly.pdbx_seq_one_letter_code
_entity_poly.pdbx_strand_id
1 'polypeptide(L)'
;MVQAKVIAAALLALGVCSCTTRMTWTKYDMDGHRTGVTAPNADNVPEALGVIDDSCYMSPGGSVFPAGSATYAAAAEMIAVQPEMAPLKQVIGYASHEMLREGPNCALSNWIVDHMMEDVSRITGRRVDVGLINSGGIRVDLPAGPVIKDDLVSMLPFKNYLCYVALKGEDLTALFEEMADRNMQCFGGAKVVIDGDRLDTLLVGGLPVDPEKVYGVATIDFLLDGGDRINVAKNAVELITTDVKVIDSMLPYAMSYAERGDSISYFADDRLVVRGK
;
A
#
# COMPACT_ATOMS: atom_id res chain seq x y z
N MET A 1 -16.44 -26.44 67.84
CA MET A 1 -17.17 -25.57 66.87
C MET A 1 -16.38 -24.34 66.43
N VAL A 2 -15.38 -23.86 67.13
CA VAL A 2 -14.59 -22.67 66.76
C VAL A 2 -13.52 -22.97 65.67
N GLN A 3 -12.92 -24.12 65.71
CA GLN A 3 -11.87 -24.50 64.69
C GLN A 3 -12.40 -24.69 63.29
N ALA A 4 -13.63 -25.20 63.10
CA ALA A 4 -14.23 -25.37 61.78
C ALA A 4 -14.58 -24.04 61.09
N LYS A 5 -14.89 -22.99 61.84
CA LYS A 5 -15.19 -21.65 61.32
C LYS A 5 -13.92 -20.90 60.88
N VAL A 6 -12.77 -21.15 61.50
CA VAL A 6 -11.50 -20.52 61.12
C VAL A 6 -10.94 -21.15 59.85
N ILE A 7 -11.11 -22.46 59.64
CA ILE A 7 -10.70 -23.15 58.45
C ILE A 7 -11.57 -22.73 57.22
N ALA A 8 -12.88 -22.54 57.45
CA ALA A 8 -13.77 -22.06 56.39
C ALA A 8 -13.46 -20.59 55.96
N ALA A 9 -13.08 -19.73 56.93
CA ALA A 9 -12.67 -18.37 56.62
C ALA A 9 -11.32 -18.29 55.93
N ALA A 10 -10.36 -19.17 56.24
CA ALA A 10 -9.08 -19.25 55.59
C ALA A 10 -9.19 -19.79 54.11
N LEU A 11 -10.09 -20.73 53.88
CA LEU A 11 -10.38 -21.24 52.53
C LEU A 11 -11.13 -20.23 51.66
N LEU A 12 -11.97 -19.35 52.24
CA LEU A 12 -12.61 -18.28 51.51
C LEU A 12 -11.63 -17.13 51.16
N ALA A 13 -10.62 -16.88 52.01
CA ALA A 13 -9.60 -15.87 51.75
C ALA A 13 -8.58 -16.29 50.67
N LEU A 14 -8.38 -17.59 50.43
CA LEU A 14 -7.52 -18.12 49.37
C LEU A 14 -8.20 -18.13 48.00
N GLY A 15 -9.53 -18.00 47.95
CA GLY A 15 -10.29 -18.03 46.68
C GLY A 15 -10.39 -16.69 45.94
N VAL A 16 -9.85 -15.58 46.49
CA VAL A 16 -10.03 -14.23 45.93
C VAL A 16 -8.74 -13.65 45.27
N CYS A 17 -7.63 -14.39 45.36
CA CYS A 17 -6.45 -14.06 44.54
C CYS A 17 -6.53 -14.74 43.15
N SER A 18 -7.63 -14.54 42.42
CA SER A 18 -7.63 -14.68 40.99
C SER A 18 -6.85 -13.48 40.43
N CYS A 19 -5.56 -13.65 40.23
CA CYS A 19 -4.80 -12.78 39.37
C CYS A 19 -5.42 -12.91 37.97
N THR A 20 -6.41 -12.09 37.67
CA THR A 20 -6.79 -11.83 36.29
C THR A 20 -5.63 -11.08 35.66
N THR A 21 -4.72 -11.82 35.10
CA THR A 21 -3.75 -11.24 34.18
C THR A 21 -4.58 -10.65 33.03
N ARG A 22 -4.82 -9.34 33.09
CA ARG A 22 -5.37 -8.64 31.93
C ARG A 22 -4.31 -8.73 30.84
N MET A 23 -4.53 -9.57 29.86
CA MET A 23 -3.79 -9.49 28.62
C MET A 23 -4.20 -8.20 27.94
N THR A 24 -3.32 -7.24 27.91
CA THR A 24 -3.45 -6.06 27.05
C THR A 24 -2.84 -6.42 25.70
N TRP A 25 -3.68 -6.48 24.68
CA TRP A 25 -3.20 -6.53 23.31
C TRP A 25 -2.67 -5.14 22.95
N THR A 26 -1.37 -5.00 22.79
CA THR A 26 -0.78 -3.84 22.12
C THR A 26 -0.70 -4.14 20.63
N LYS A 27 -1.32 -3.26 19.84
CA LYS A 27 -1.16 -3.32 18.39
C LYS A 27 0.35 -3.17 18.09
N TYR A 28 0.91 -4.20 17.49
CA TYR A 28 2.26 -4.11 16.95
C TYR A 28 2.13 -3.40 15.59
N ASP A 29 2.70 -2.23 15.48
CA ASP A 29 2.93 -1.64 14.17
C ASP A 29 4.08 -2.42 13.55
N MET A 30 3.75 -3.26 12.56
CA MET A 30 4.75 -3.90 11.72
C MET A 30 5.42 -2.79 10.92
N ASP A 31 6.65 -2.43 11.28
CA ASP A 31 7.42 -1.56 10.43
C ASP A 31 7.72 -2.27 9.11
N GLY A 32 7.50 -1.60 7.99
CA GLY A 32 7.86 -2.09 6.67
C GLY A 32 9.36 -1.97 6.39
N HIS A 33 10.16 -1.57 7.38
CA HIS A 33 11.58 -1.36 7.21
C HIS A 33 12.31 -2.69 6.95
N ARG A 34 13.24 -2.66 6.04
CA ARG A 34 14.14 -3.80 5.82
C ARG A 34 14.94 -4.04 7.10
N THR A 35 14.83 -5.24 7.64
CA THR A 35 15.45 -5.63 8.92
C THR A 35 16.98 -5.76 8.86
N GLY A 36 17.61 -5.43 7.73
CA GLY A 36 19.03 -5.68 7.47
C GLY A 36 19.37 -7.14 7.17
N VAL A 37 18.37 -8.02 7.15
CA VAL A 37 18.53 -9.41 6.69
C VAL A 37 18.63 -9.41 5.17
N THR A 38 19.62 -10.08 4.63
CA THR A 38 19.77 -10.26 3.18
C THR A 38 18.59 -11.08 2.65
N ALA A 39 17.83 -10.51 1.72
CA ALA A 39 16.74 -11.23 1.08
C ALA A 39 17.28 -12.43 0.29
N PRO A 40 16.63 -13.62 0.37
CA PRO A 40 17.07 -14.78 -0.40
C PRO A 40 16.88 -14.56 -1.91
N ASN A 41 17.83 -15.07 -2.68
CA ASN A 41 17.79 -15.14 -4.14
C ASN A 41 18.52 -16.41 -4.60
N ALA A 42 18.56 -16.66 -5.92
CA ALA A 42 19.17 -17.87 -6.47
C ALA A 42 20.69 -18.01 -6.17
N ASP A 43 21.38 -16.90 -5.92
CA ASP A 43 22.84 -16.86 -5.76
C ASP A 43 23.31 -16.96 -4.30
N ASN A 44 22.42 -16.70 -3.33
CA ASN A 44 22.76 -16.65 -1.90
C ASN A 44 21.96 -17.63 -1.03
N VAL A 45 21.38 -18.66 -1.63
CA VAL A 45 20.53 -19.64 -0.91
C VAL A 45 21.22 -20.21 0.34
N PRO A 46 22.49 -20.65 0.31
CA PRO A 46 23.12 -21.24 1.50
C PRO A 46 23.19 -20.27 2.69
N GLU A 47 23.47 -18.98 2.44
CA GLU A 47 23.62 -17.95 3.46
C GLU A 47 22.27 -17.46 3.97
N ALA A 48 21.27 -17.34 3.09
CA ALA A 48 19.99 -16.74 3.40
C ALA A 48 18.93 -17.76 3.87
N LEU A 49 18.93 -18.96 3.28
CA LEU A 49 17.94 -20.00 3.53
C LEU A 49 18.53 -21.29 4.12
N GLY A 50 19.86 -21.46 4.09
CA GLY A 50 20.52 -22.68 4.56
C GLY A 50 20.68 -23.74 3.47
N VAL A 51 21.03 -24.95 3.90
CA VAL A 51 21.38 -26.07 3.02
C VAL A 51 20.45 -27.24 3.28
N ILE A 52 19.99 -27.90 2.21
CA ILE A 52 19.13 -29.07 2.28
C ILE A 52 19.73 -30.24 1.49
N ASP A 53 19.62 -31.44 2.05
CA ASP A 53 19.92 -32.71 1.37
C ASP A 53 18.81 -33.74 1.64
N ASP A 54 18.98 -34.98 1.17
CA ASP A 54 17.97 -36.04 1.32
C ASP A 54 17.72 -36.46 2.78
N SER A 55 18.61 -36.10 3.72
CA SER A 55 18.56 -36.49 5.12
C SER A 55 18.07 -35.39 6.05
N CYS A 56 18.44 -34.14 5.78
CA CYS A 56 18.14 -33.04 6.66
C CYS A 56 18.18 -31.67 5.95
N TYR A 57 17.62 -30.67 6.63
CA TYR A 57 17.79 -29.27 6.38
C TYR A 57 18.61 -28.63 7.50
N MET A 58 19.65 -27.90 7.16
CA MET A 58 20.44 -27.09 8.08
C MET A 58 20.16 -25.60 7.82
N SER A 59 19.58 -24.94 8.82
CA SER A 59 19.28 -23.48 8.74
C SER A 59 20.57 -22.65 8.72
N PRO A 60 20.52 -21.36 8.29
CA PRO A 60 21.64 -20.45 8.37
C PRO A 60 22.20 -20.29 9.78
N GLY A 61 21.35 -20.44 10.81
CA GLY A 61 21.76 -20.41 12.23
C GLY A 61 22.32 -21.75 12.76
N GLY A 62 22.51 -22.76 11.90
CA GLY A 62 23.11 -24.06 12.25
C GLY A 62 22.16 -25.08 12.89
N SER A 63 20.86 -24.77 13.00
CA SER A 63 19.85 -25.73 13.47
C SER A 63 19.57 -26.78 12.41
N VAL A 64 19.52 -28.07 12.82
CA VAL A 64 19.31 -29.22 11.92
C VAL A 64 17.91 -29.77 12.10
N PHE A 65 17.22 -30.02 11.00
CA PHE A 65 15.86 -30.57 10.95
C PHE A 65 15.84 -31.79 10.04
N PRO A 66 15.40 -32.96 10.53
CA PRO A 66 15.43 -34.20 9.75
C PRO A 66 14.46 -34.16 8.57
N ALA A 67 14.77 -34.92 7.53
CA ALA A 67 13.85 -35.18 6.42
C ALA A 67 12.49 -35.65 6.94
N GLY A 68 11.39 -35.16 6.33
CA GLY A 68 10.04 -35.48 6.78
C GLY A 68 9.50 -34.56 7.89
N SER A 69 10.32 -33.70 8.50
CA SER A 69 9.81 -32.64 9.39
C SER A 69 9.09 -31.52 8.59
N ALA A 70 8.14 -30.81 9.23
CA ALA A 70 7.45 -29.69 8.60
C ALA A 70 8.41 -28.57 8.20
N THR A 71 9.45 -28.32 9.03
CA THR A 71 10.48 -27.31 8.75
C THR A 71 11.31 -27.69 7.52
N TYR A 72 11.68 -28.99 7.39
CA TYR A 72 12.36 -29.49 6.19
C TYR A 72 11.52 -29.27 4.93
N ALA A 73 10.24 -29.64 4.97
CA ALA A 73 9.34 -29.49 3.83
C ALA A 73 9.18 -28.02 3.41
N ALA A 74 8.98 -27.12 4.39
CA ALA A 74 8.89 -25.69 4.12
C ALA A 74 10.19 -25.12 3.52
N ALA A 75 11.36 -25.52 4.07
CA ALA A 75 12.65 -25.09 3.55
C ALA A 75 12.90 -25.59 2.12
N ALA A 76 12.53 -26.84 1.83
CA ALA A 76 12.65 -27.41 0.50
C ALA A 76 11.88 -26.61 -0.55
N GLU A 77 10.62 -26.26 -0.27
CA GLU A 77 9.81 -25.42 -1.14
C GLU A 77 10.42 -24.02 -1.30
N MET A 78 10.81 -23.37 -0.19
CA MET A 78 11.40 -22.04 -0.22
C MET A 78 12.70 -21.99 -1.06
N ILE A 79 13.54 -23.01 -0.96
CA ILE A 79 14.79 -23.12 -1.72
C ILE A 79 14.49 -23.38 -3.21
N ALA A 80 13.59 -24.31 -3.48
CA ALA A 80 13.25 -24.73 -4.84
C ALA A 80 12.69 -23.59 -5.70
N VAL A 81 11.93 -22.66 -5.12
CA VAL A 81 11.31 -21.55 -5.87
C VAL A 81 12.28 -20.38 -6.13
N GLN A 82 13.47 -20.31 -5.53
CA GLN A 82 14.36 -19.17 -5.68
C GLN A 82 14.76 -18.88 -7.14
N PRO A 83 15.06 -19.87 -8.00
CA PRO A 83 15.33 -19.61 -9.41
C PRO A 83 14.12 -19.00 -10.14
N GLU A 84 12.90 -19.42 -9.81
CA GLU A 84 11.66 -18.89 -10.40
C GLU A 84 11.39 -17.44 -9.93
N MET A 85 11.83 -17.11 -8.71
CA MET A 85 11.71 -15.79 -8.13
C MET A 85 12.78 -14.80 -8.64
N ALA A 86 13.83 -15.26 -9.30
CA ALA A 86 14.94 -14.41 -9.75
C ALA A 86 14.51 -13.17 -10.56
N PRO A 87 13.52 -13.23 -11.48
CA PRO A 87 13.04 -12.05 -12.18
C PRO A 87 12.42 -10.97 -11.27
N LEU A 88 11.85 -11.37 -10.12
CA LEU A 88 11.28 -10.45 -9.13
C LEU A 88 12.37 -9.76 -8.29
N LYS A 89 13.53 -10.39 -8.14
CA LYS A 89 14.68 -9.85 -7.38
C LYS A 89 15.57 -8.92 -8.20
N GLN A 90 15.25 -8.72 -9.47
CA GLN A 90 15.97 -7.78 -10.33
C GLN A 90 15.84 -6.36 -9.79
N VAL A 91 16.97 -5.67 -9.62
CA VAL A 91 17.00 -4.24 -9.34
C VAL A 91 16.51 -3.47 -10.56
N ILE A 92 15.47 -2.67 -10.39
CA ILE A 92 14.82 -1.90 -11.45
C ILE A 92 15.03 -0.39 -11.31
N GLY A 93 15.57 0.06 -10.17
CA GLY A 93 15.80 1.47 -9.90
C GLY A 93 16.40 1.68 -8.52
N TYR A 94 16.47 2.95 -8.11
CA TYR A 94 16.91 3.36 -6.79
C TYR A 94 15.96 4.43 -6.24
N ALA A 95 15.61 4.35 -4.96
CA ALA A 95 14.89 5.39 -4.26
C ALA A 95 15.87 6.20 -3.38
N SER A 96 15.80 7.54 -3.48
CA SER A 96 16.70 8.44 -2.75
C SER A 96 16.46 8.40 -1.23
N HIS A 97 15.25 8.08 -0.82
CA HIS A 97 14.80 7.93 0.56
C HIS A 97 13.62 6.96 0.60
N GLU A 98 13.29 6.51 1.80
CA GLU A 98 12.09 5.70 2.02
C GLU A 98 10.83 6.53 1.82
N MET A 99 9.86 5.98 1.09
CA MET A 99 8.56 6.61 0.89
C MET A 99 7.47 5.75 1.54
N LEU A 100 6.94 6.26 2.65
CA LEU A 100 5.92 5.60 3.45
C LEU A 100 4.52 5.84 2.88
N ARG A 101 3.62 4.87 3.07
CA ARG A 101 2.19 4.97 2.71
C ARG A 101 1.37 5.62 3.82
N GLU A 102 1.71 6.82 4.19
CA GLU A 102 1.14 7.57 5.30
C GLU A 102 -0.03 8.45 4.87
N GLY A 103 -1.18 7.84 4.58
CA GLY A 103 -2.41 8.56 4.25
C GLY A 103 -2.51 9.02 2.78
N PRO A 104 -3.49 9.86 2.46
CA PRO A 104 -3.84 10.20 1.09
C PRO A 104 -2.88 11.19 0.42
N ASN A 105 -2.04 11.90 1.19
CA ASN A 105 -1.03 12.83 0.70
C ASN A 105 0.32 12.50 1.33
N CYS A 106 1.03 11.59 0.73
CA CYS A 106 2.39 11.21 1.10
C CYS A 106 3.26 11.06 -0.16
N ALA A 107 4.58 10.98 0.02
CA ALA A 107 5.50 10.85 -1.10
C ALA A 107 5.13 9.69 -2.04
N LEU A 108 4.78 8.54 -1.48
CA LEU A 108 4.47 7.33 -2.25
C LEU A 108 3.16 7.45 -3.04
N SER A 109 2.08 7.92 -2.38
CA SER A 109 0.79 8.11 -3.06
C SER A 109 0.88 9.16 -4.16
N ASN A 110 1.60 10.26 -3.91
CA ASN A 110 1.79 11.33 -4.88
C ASN A 110 2.55 10.84 -6.11
N TRP A 111 3.64 10.07 -5.92
CA TRP A 111 4.40 9.45 -7.00
C TRP A 111 3.54 8.55 -7.90
N ILE A 112 2.69 7.70 -7.29
CA ILE A 112 1.83 6.78 -8.03
C ILE A 112 0.75 7.53 -8.80
N VAL A 113 0.03 8.45 -8.14
CA VAL A 113 -1.12 9.14 -8.74
C VAL A 113 -0.68 10.09 -9.85
N ASP A 114 0.40 10.85 -9.64
CA ASP A 114 0.88 11.82 -10.64
C ASP A 114 1.31 11.08 -11.93
N HIS A 115 2.00 9.92 -11.80
CA HIS A 115 2.30 9.08 -12.95
C HIS A 115 1.04 8.50 -13.60
N MET A 116 0.08 8.01 -12.81
CA MET A 116 -1.18 7.50 -13.37
C MET A 116 -1.90 8.54 -14.23
N MET A 117 -1.90 9.80 -13.82
CA MET A 117 -2.50 10.91 -14.58
C MET A 117 -1.82 11.08 -15.94
N GLU A 118 -0.48 11.06 -15.97
CA GLU A 118 0.31 11.17 -17.20
C GLU A 118 0.03 9.97 -18.12
N ASP A 119 0.04 8.76 -17.58
CA ASP A 119 -0.09 7.54 -18.35
C ASP A 119 -1.50 7.35 -18.92
N VAL A 120 -2.55 7.61 -18.12
CA VAL A 120 -3.94 7.61 -18.59
C VAL A 120 -4.15 8.66 -19.68
N SER A 121 -3.58 9.86 -19.54
CA SER A 121 -3.63 10.89 -20.58
C SER A 121 -2.98 10.42 -21.87
N ARG A 122 -1.80 9.79 -21.78
CA ARG A 122 -1.05 9.25 -22.91
C ARG A 122 -1.79 8.11 -23.62
N ILE A 123 -2.32 7.16 -22.87
CA ILE A 123 -3.00 5.95 -23.40
C ILE A 123 -4.32 6.33 -24.07
N THR A 124 -5.10 7.21 -23.44
CA THR A 124 -6.45 7.53 -23.92
C THR A 124 -6.48 8.69 -24.91
N GLY A 125 -5.40 9.48 -24.99
CA GLY A 125 -5.38 10.74 -25.74
C GLY A 125 -6.33 11.80 -25.15
N ARG A 126 -6.76 11.64 -23.92
CA ARG A 126 -7.64 12.57 -23.20
C ARG A 126 -6.84 13.43 -22.24
N ARG A 127 -7.28 14.67 -22.05
CA ARG A 127 -6.75 15.51 -20.99
C ARG A 127 -7.19 14.96 -19.64
N VAL A 128 -6.24 14.72 -18.74
CA VAL A 128 -6.48 14.38 -17.36
C VAL A 128 -6.24 15.61 -16.48
N ASP A 129 -7.21 15.97 -15.68
CA ASP A 129 -7.15 17.11 -14.76
C ASP A 129 -6.94 16.66 -13.31
N VAL A 130 -7.43 15.46 -12.94
CA VAL A 130 -7.38 14.88 -11.58
C VAL A 130 -7.03 13.41 -11.65
N GLY A 131 -6.26 12.92 -10.69
CA GLY A 131 -6.00 11.49 -10.47
C GLY A 131 -6.64 11.02 -9.16
N LEU A 132 -7.12 9.78 -9.12
CA LEU A 132 -7.70 9.14 -7.94
C LEU A 132 -7.32 7.67 -7.88
N ILE A 133 -6.74 7.25 -6.74
CA ILE A 133 -6.53 5.83 -6.40
C ILE A 133 -6.87 5.60 -4.93
N ASN A 134 -7.37 4.42 -4.60
CA ASN A 134 -7.68 4.10 -3.22
C ASN A 134 -6.40 3.85 -2.40
N SER A 135 -6.35 4.42 -1.20
CA SER A 135 -5.23 4.27 -0.27
C SER A 135 -4.97 2.81 0.09
N GLY A 136 -6.04 2.01 0.23
CA GLY A 136 -5.97 0.56 0.48
C GLY A 136 -5.35 -0.24 -0.66
N GLY A 137 -5.24 0.32 -1.87
CA GLY A 137 -4.61 -0.30 -3.04
C GLY A 137 -3.08 -0.33 -2.96
N ILE A 138 -2.47 0.58 -2.18
CA ILE A 138 -1.02 0.64 -1.94
C ILE A 138 -0.72 -0.18 -0.69
N ARG A 139 0.03 -1.29 -0.81
CA ARG A 139 0.13 -2.32 0.24
C ARG A 139 1.40 -2.30 1.06
N VAL A 140 2.51 -1.84 0.51
CA VAL A 140 3.81 -1.74 1.19
C VAL A 140 4.48 -0.42 0.84
N ASP A 141 5.41 -0.01 1.69
CA ASP A 141 6.23 1.18 1.52
C ASP A 141 7.30 0.92 0.45
N LEU A 142 7.86 1.98 -0.14
CA LEU A 142 9.02 1.88 -1.02
C LEU A 142 10.30 2.13 -0.19
N PRO A 143 11.19 1.14 -0.07
CA PRO A 143 12.41 1.29 0.73
C PRO A 143 13.41 2.23 0.08
N ALA A 144 14.26 2.88 0.89
CA ALA A 144 15.42 3.62 0.39
C ALA A 144 16.46 2.67 -0.23
N GLY A 145 17.22 3.17 -1.20
CA GLY A 145 18.28 2.41 -1.87
C GLY A 145 17.80 1.61 -3.07
N PRO A 146 18.35 0.40 -3.33
CA PRO A 146 17.95 -0.42 -4.47
C PRO A 146 16.48 -0.81 -4.41
N VAL A 147 15.77 -0.56 -5.48
CA VAL A 147 14.36 -0.97 -5.68
C VAL A 147 14.35 -2.19 -6.58
N ILE A 148 13.77 -3.28 -6.10
CA ILE A 148 13.60 -4.51 -6.89
C ILE A 148 12.18 -4.61 -7.44
N LYS A 149 12.00 -5.40 -8.47
CA LYS A 149 10.68 -5.58 -9.10
C LYS A 149 9.63 -6.06 -8.11
N ASP A 150 10.02 -6.90 -7.15
CA ASP A 150 9.13 -7.41 -6.09
C ASP A 150 8.60 -6.31 -5.18
N ASP A 151 9.36 -5.23 -4.93
CA ASP A 151 8.89 -4.09 -4.13
C ASP A 151 7.63 -3.47 -4.78
N LEU A 152 7.63 -3.29 -6.11
CA LEU A 152 6.48 -2.74 -6.83
C LEU A 152 5.32 -3.74 -6.95
N VAL A 153 5.62 -5.01 -7.21
CA VAL A 153 4.59 -6.06 -7.29
C VAL A 153 3.89 -6.25 -5.95
N SER A 154 4.64 -6.21 -4.85
CA SER A 154 4.08 -6.27 -3.49
C SER A 154 3.33 -4.99 -3.10
N MET A 155 3.77 -3.83 -3.60
CA MET A 155 3.12 -2.54 -3.39
C MET A 155 1.77 -2.46 -4.08
N LEU A 156 1.66 -2.94 -5.31
CA LEU A 156 0.48 -2.86 -6.17
C LEU A 156 0.01 -4.25 -6.61
N PRO A 157 -0.38 -5.15 -5.65
CA PRO A 157 -0.64 -6.56 -5.94
C PRO A 157 -1.96 -6.81 -6.67
N PHE A 158 -2.82 -5.80 -6.75
CA PHE A 158 -4.14 -5.93 -7.35
C PHE A 158 -4.07 -5.78 -8.87
N LYS A 159 -4.92 -6.54 -9.56
CA LYS A 159 -5.03 -6.48 -11.03
C LYS A 159 -6.01 -5.38 -11.46
N ASN A 160 -5.87 -4.19 -10.87
CA ASN A 160 -6.71 -3.04 -11.22
C ASN A 160 -6.24 -2.40 -12.52
N TYR A 161 -7.16 -2.11 -13.40
CA TYR A 161 -6.91 -1.47 -14.69
C TYR A 161 -7.04 0.05 -14.60
N LEU A 162 -6.18 0.76 -15.31
CA LEU A 162 -6.28 2.20 -15.48
C LEU A 162 -7.54 2.57 -16.25
N CYS A 163 -8.23 3.61 -15.80
CA CYS A 163 -9.44 4.12 -16.41
C CYS A 163 -9.42 5.65 -16.52
N TYR A 164 -10.10 6.15 -17.53
CA TYR A 164 -10.42 7.56 -17.69
C TYR A 164 -11.91 7.77 -17.48
N VAL A 165 -12.26 8.77 -16.70
CA VAL A 165 -13.66 9.20 -16.49
C VAL A 165 -13.77 10.69 -16.72
N ALA A 166 -14.72 11.15 -17.51
CA ALA A 166 -15.05 12.57 -17.63
C ALA A 166 -16.25 12.88 -16.74
N LEU A 167 -16.10 13.84 -15.83
CA LEU A 167 -17.14 14.32 -14.92
C LEU A 167 -17.41 15.79 -15.12
N LYS A 168 -18.67 16.20 -14.97
CA LYS A 168 -18.95 17.64 -14.74
C LYS A 168 -18.36 18.10 -13.42
N GLY A 169 -18.06 19.39 -13.31
CA GLY A 169 -17.49 19.96 -12.08
C GLY A 169 -18.41 19.83 -10.88
N GLU A 170 -19.73 19.85 -11.05
CA GLU A 170 -20.68 19.58 -9.98
C GLU A 170 -20.54 18.14 -9.43
N ASP A 171 -20.38 17.13 -10.30
CA ASP A 171 -20.19 15.74 -9.91
C ASP A 171 -18.79 15.51 -9.32
N LEU A 172 -17.75 16.15 -9.86
CA LEU A 172 -16.40 16.12 -9.31
C LEU A 172 -16.38 16.69 -7.89
N THR A 173 -17.06 17.83 -7.67
CA THR A 173 -17.16 18.44 -6.34
C THR A 173 -17.89 17.52 -5.38
N ALA A 174 -19.03 16.96 -5.76
CA ALA A 174 -19.78 16.00 -4.93
C ALA A 174 -18.94 14.76 -4.56
N LEU A 175 -18.11 14.26 -5.48
CA LEU A 175 -17.19 13.17 -5.22
C LEU A 175 -16.16 13.54 -4.13
N PHE A 176 -15.57 14.72 -4.19
CA PHE A 176 -14.62 15.21 -3.17
C PHE A 176 -15.32 15.52 -1.84
N GLU A 177 -16.56 16.00 -1.83
CA GLU A 177 -17.38 16.14 -0.62
C GLU A 177 -17.62 14.81 0.06
N GLU A 178 -17.99 13.77 -0.71
CA GLU A 178 -18.18 12.42 -0.17
C GLU A 178 -16.89 11.84 0.43
N MET A 179 -15.73 12.07 -0.21
CA MET A 179 -14.44 11.65 0.32
C MET A 179 -14.03 12.43 1.57
N ALA A 180 -14.34 13.73 1.66
CA ALA A 180 -14.04 14.58 2.82
C ALA A 180 -14.83 14.12 4.06
N ASP A 181 -16.10 13.76 3.88
CA ASP A 181 -17.00 13.27 4.95
C ASP A 181 -16.58 11.88 5.49
N ARG A 182 -16.08 11.01 4.61
CA ARG A 182 -15.87 9.60 4.97
C ARG A 182 -14.40 9.23 5.12
N ASN A 183 -13.68 9.24 4.02
CA ASN A 183 -12.28 8.84 3.96
C ASN A 183 -11.64 9.37 2.67
N MET A 184 -10.82 10.38 2.80
CA MET A 184 -10.09 10.93 1.67
C MET A 184 -9.16 9.87 1.07
N GLN A 185 -9.28 9.69 -0.24
CA GLN A 185 -8.41 8.79 -1.02
C GLN A 185 -7.20 9.54 -1.56
N CYS A 186 -6.22 8.79 -2.11
CA CYS A 186 -5.05 9.38 -2.74
C CYS A 186 -5.45 10.09 -4.04
N PHE A 187 -5.02 11.33 -4.23
CA PHE A 187 -5.37 12.12 -5.40
C PHE A 187 -4.22 12.99 -5.90
N GLY A 188 -4.30 13.40 -7.15
CA GLY A 188 -3.39 14.33 -7.82
C GLY A 188 -4.15 15.36 -8.63
N GLY A 189 -3.47 16.42 -9.11
CA GLY A 189 -4.04 17.45 -9.97
C GLY A 189 -4.98 18.46 -9.28
N ALA A 190 -5.32 18.24 -8.01
CA ALA A 190 -6.20 19.08 -7.23
C ALA A 190 -5.53 19.61 -5.96
N LYS A 191 -6.06 20.69 -5.41
CA LYS A 191 -5.77 21.17 -4.06
C LYS A 191 -7.05 21.17 -3.25
N VAL A 192 -7.02 20.51 -2.10
CA VAL A 192 -8.18 20.26 -1.25
C VAL A 192 -7.93 20.83 0.14
N VAL A 193 -8.89 21.57 0.66
CA VAL A 193 -8.93 21.98 2.06
C VAL A 193 -10.19 21.37 2.69
N ILE A 194 -10.00 20.66 3.81
CA ILE A 194 -11.06 20.07 4.61
C ILE A 194 -11.11 20.80 5.96
N ASP A 195 -12.30 21.19 6.40
CA ASP A 195 -12.55 21.72 7.74
C ASP A 195 -13.47 20.76 8.51
N GLY A 196 -12.91 20.09 9.52
CA GLY A 196 -13.56 18.97 10.20
C GLY A 196 -13.75 17.76 9.25
N ASP A 197 -14.97 17.54 8.80
CA ASP A 197 -15.41 16.52 7.85
C ASP A 197 -15.97 17.09 6.53
N ARG A 198 -15.82 18.41 6.32
CA ARG A 198 -16.42 19.11 5.20
C ARG A 198 -15.36 19.62 4.22
N LEU A 199 -15.67 19.49 2.95
CA LEU A 199 -14.90 20.12 1.89
C LEU A 199 -15.07 21.66 1.98
N ASP A 200 -13.97 22.37 2.29
CA ASP A 200 -13.95 23.83 2.32
C ASP A 200 -13.52 24.41 0.96
N THR A 201 -12.50 23.81 0.36
CA THR A 201 -11.93 24.31 -0.90
C THR A 201 -11.56 23.13 -1.80
N LEU A 202 -11.91 23.24 -3.09
CA LEU A 202 -11.45 22.37 -4.16
C LEU A 202 -10.96 23.21 -5.33
N LEU A 203 -9.65 23.13 -5.63
CA LEU A 203 -9.05 23.76 -6.80
C LEU A 203 -8.51 22.70 -7.74
N VAL A 204 -8.73 22.86 -9.04
CA VAL A 204 -8.15 22.01 -10.09
C VAL A 204 -7.36 22.91 -11.04
N GLY A 205 -6.07 22.57 -11.23
CA GLY A 205 -5.15 23.45 -11.97
C GLY A 205 -5.00 24.83 -11.34
N GLY A 206 -5.16 24.96 -10.03
CA GLY A 206 -5.06 26.22 -9.27
C GLY A 206 -6.30 27.10 -9.32
N LEU A 207 -7.38 26.68 -9.98
CA LEU A 207 -8.63 27.42 -10.11
C LEU A 207 -9.79 26.70 -9.40
N PRO A 208 -10.78 27.42 -8.85
CA PRO A 208 -12.02 26.85 -8.37
C PRO A 208 -12.69 25.98 -9.45
N VAL A 209 -13.30 24.87 -9.03
CA VAL A 209 -14.03 24.01 -9.96
C VAL A 209 -15.25 24.75 -10.51
N ASP A 210 -15.33 24.81 -11.84
CA ASP A 210 -16.51 25.31 -12.55
C ASP A 210 -17.53 24.17 -12.67
N PRO A 211 -18.75 24.29 -12.10
CA PRO A 211 -19.73 23.20 -12.08
C PRO A 211 -20.12 22.67 -13.45
N GLU A 212 -20.15 23.51 -14.47
CA GLU A 212 -20.56 23.14 -15.83
C GLU A 212 -19.42 22.62 -16.72
N LYS A 213 -18.18 22.87 -16.34
CA LYS A 213 -17.01 22.39 -17.08
C LYS A 213 -16.81 20.89 -16.86
N VAL A 214 -16.36 20.19 -17.91
CA VAL A 214 -15.99 18.76 -17.84
C VAL A 214 -14.52 18.64 -17.48
N TYR A 215 -14.22 17.79 -16.50
CA TYR A 215 -12.89 17.46 -16.02
C TYR A 215 -12.58 15.98 -16.28
N GLY A 216 -11.37 15.70 -16.76
CA GLY A 216 -10.87 14.35 -16.94
C GLY A 216 -10.27 13.80 -15.65
N VAL A 217 -10.69 12.61 -15.24
CA VAL A 217 -10.24 11.91 -14.04
C VAL A 217 -9.54 10.62 -14.44
N ALA A 218 -8.25 10.45 -14.07
CA ALA A 218 -7.57 9.18 -14.11
C ALA A 218 -7.90 8.39 -12.84
N THR A 219 -8.31 7.14 -12.98
CA THR A 219 -8.67 6.29 -11.85
C THR A 219 -8.44 4.82 -12.18
N ILE A 220 -8.93 3.92 -11.35
CA ILE A 220 -8.88 2.47 -11.51
C ILE A 220 -10.28 1.86 -11.57
N ASP A 221 -10.41 0.74 -12.25
CA ASP A 221 -11.68 0.02 -12.42
C ASP A 221 -12.38 -0.30 -11.09
N PHE A 222 -11.62 -0.61 -10.03
CA PHE A 222 -12.15 -0.86 -8.69
C PHE A 222 -12.99 0.31 -8.13
N LEU A 223 -12.65 1.56 -8.46
CA LEU A 223 -13.35 2.75 -7.95
C LEU A 223 -14.52 3.21 -8.83
N LEU A 224 -14.76 2.55 -9.97
CA LEU A 224 -15.81 2.96 -10.89
C LEU A 224 -17.20 2.73 -10.32
N ASP A 225 -17.41 1.66 -9.56
CA ASP A 225 -18.72 1.20 -9.09
C ASP A 225 -18.72 0.80 -7.60
N GLY A 226 -18.34 1.72 -6.73
CA GLY A 226 -18.51 1.59 -5.29
C GLY A 226 -17.35 0.95 -4.52
N GLY A 227 -16.21 0.71 -5.14
CA GLY A 227 -14.98 0.32 -4.43
C GLY A 227 -14.62 1.37 -3.37
N ASP A 228 -14.24 0.93 -2.16
CA ASP A 228 -14.00 1.79 -0.98
C ASP A 228 -15.14 2.81 -0.70
N ARG A 229 -16.36 2.47 -1.12
CA ARG A 229 -17.59 3.28 -1.01
C ARG A 229 -17.55 4.55 -1.86
N ILE A 230 -16.79 4.55 -2.94
CA ILE A 230 -16.69 5.64 -3.90
C ILE A 230 -17.18 5.13 -5.25
N ASN A 231 -17.95 5.93 -5.97
CA ASN A 231 -18.40 5.64 -7.33
C ASN A 231 -17.95 6.76 -8.26
N VAL A 232 -16.74 6.63 -8.81
CA VAL A 232 -16.15 7.64 -9.70
C VAL A 232 -16.89 7.73 -11.04
N ALA A 233 -17.52 6.64 -11.48
CA ALA A 233 -18.25 6.63 -12.74
C ALA A 233 -19.70 7.13 -12.60
N LYS A 234 -20.15 7.49 -11.40
CA LYS A 234 -21.50 8.05 -11.21
C LYS A 234 -21.62 9.36 -12.00
N ASN A 235 -22.63 9.43 -12.85
CA ASN A 235 -22.90 10.54 -13.75
C ASN A 235 -21.77 10.84 -14.77
N ALA A 236 -20.92 9.87 -15.08
CA ALA A 236 -19.85 10.06 -16.04
C ALA A 236 -20.37 10.49 -17.42
N VAL A 237 -19.75 11.54 -17.98
CA VAL A 237 -20.01 12.01 -19.35
C VAL A 237 -19.31 11.12 -20.37
N GLU A 238 -18.12 10.63 -20.03
CA GLU A 238 -17.33 9.68 -20.81
C GLU A 238 -16.63 8.71 -19.86
N LEU A 239 -16.53 7.44 -20.25
CA LEU A 239 -15.79 6.41 -19.53
C LEU A 239 -14.95 5.62 -20.55
N ILE A 240 -13.64 5.50 -20.30
CA ILE A 240 -12.74 4.65 -21.05
C ILE A 240 -12.03 3.71 -20.07
N THR A 241 -12.23 2.41 -20.21
CA THR A 241 -11.44 1.40 -19.53
C THR A 241 -10.29 0.97 -20.41
N THR A 242 -9.10 0.85 -19.85
CA THR A 242 -7.93 0.36 -20.58
C THR A 242 -7.64 -1.11 -20.26
N ASP A 243 -6.75 -1.73 -20.99
CA ASP A 243 -6.20 -3.06 -20.70
C ASP A 243 -4.87 -3.01 -19.94
N VAL A 244 -4.45 -1.81 -19.50
CA VAL A 244 -3.21 -1.56 -18.76
C VAL A 244 -3.47 -1.56 -17.27
N LYS A 245 -2.79 -2.45 -16.53
CA LYS A 245 -2.86 -2.47 -15.07
C LYS A 245 -1.95 -1.40 -14.47
N VAL A 246 -2.31 -0.95 -13.26
CA VAL A 246 -1.50 0.03 -12.53
C VAL A 246 -0.03 -0.44 -12.42
N ILE A 247 0.20 -1.70 -12.06
CA ILE A 247 1.56 -2.25 -11.95
C ILE A 247 2.31 -2.27 -13.29
N ASP A 248 1.61 -2.58 -14.38
CA ASP A 248 2.20 -2.65 -15.73
C ASP A 248 2.59 -1.24 -16.25
N SER A 249 1.94 -0.18 -15.74
CA SER A 249 2.27 1.22 -15.97
C SER A 249 3.44 1.68 -15.08
N MET A 250 3.42 1.33 -13.79
CA MET A 250 4.41 1.79 -12.82
C MET A 250 5.80 1.16 -13.00
N LEU A 251 5.89 -0.10 -13.47
CA LEU A 251 7.18 -0.77 -13.68
C LEU A 251 8.08 -0.04 -14.68
N PRO A 252 7.65 0.27 -15.92
CA PRO A 252 8.46 1.04 -16.87
C PRO A 252 8.80 2.44 -16.34
N TYR A 253 7.89 3.05 -15.60
CA TYR A 253 8.10 4.36 -15.01
C TYR A 253 9.23 4.34 -13.98
N ALA A 254 9.21 3.38 -13.06
CA ALA A 254 10.28 3.19 -12.08
C ALA A 254 11.64 2.93 -12.78
N MET A 255 11.66 2.09 -13.82
CA MET A 255 12.87 1.79 -14.59
C MET A 255 13.42 3.01 -15.32
N SER A 256 12.55 3.91 -15.78
CA SER A 256 12.95 5.11 -16.51
C SER A 256 13.84 6.07 -15.67
N TYR A 257 13.74 6.05 -14.34
CA TYR A 257 14.66 6.80 -13.49
C TYR A 257 16.09 6.27 -13.61
N ALA A 258 16.27 4.95 -13.48
CA ALA A 258 17.59 4.33 -13.63
C ALA A 258 18.19 4.56 -15.03
N GLU A 259 17.38 4.50 -16.07
CA GLU A 259 17.82 4.77 -17.47
C GLU A 259 18.34 6.21 -17.65
N ARG A 260 17.79 7.16 -16.89
CA ARG A 260 18.26 8.57 -16.88
C ARG A 260 19.41 8.82 -15.91
N GLY A 261 19.81 7.81 -15.12
CA GLY A 261 20.79 7.95 -14.05
C GLY A 261 20.26 8.68 -12.81
N ASP A 262 18.92 8.72 -12.66
CA ASP A 262 18.23 9.37 -11.56
C ASP A 262 17.78 8.35 -10.50
N SER A 263 17.41 8.86 -9.33
CA SER A 263 16.71 8.10 -8.29
C SER A 263 15.26 8.56 -8.17
N ILE A 264 14.38 7.62 -7.81
CA ILE A 264 12.99 7.93 -7.46
C ILE A 264 13.04 8.82 -6.20
N SER A 265 12.50 10.03 -6.31
CA SER A 265 12.49 11.03 -5.24
C SER A 265 11.21 11.84 -5.33
N TYR A 266 10.31 11.60 -4.37
CA TYR A 266 9.03 12.29 -4.26
C TYR A 266 8.78 12.71 -2.82
N PHE A 267 7.94 13.74 -2.63
CA PHE A 267 7.61 14.27 -1.31
C PHE A 267 6.11 14.54 -1.22
N ALA A 268 5.60 14.56 0.01
CA ALA A 268 4.29 15.13 0.26
C ALA A 268 4.33 16.64 -0.08
N ASP A 269 3.22 17.15 -0.57
CA ASP A 269 3.06 18.56 -0.92
C ASP A 269 1.82 19.18 -0.24
N ASP A 270 1.41 20.37 -0.66
CA ASP A 270 0.28 21.08 -0.09
C ASP A 270 -1.05 20.79 -0.81
N ARG A 271 -1.15 19.66 -1.54
CA ARG A 271 -2.41 19.27 -2.22
C ARG A 271 -3.56 19.00 -1.25
N LEU A 272 -3.27 18.55 -0.02
CA LEU A 272 -4.28 18.31 1.03
C LEU A 272 -3.94 19.09 2.29
N VAL A 273 -4.91 19.90 2.77
CA VAL A 273 -4.85 20.60 4.05
C VAL A 273 -6.08 20.21 4.87
N VAL A 274 -5.88 19.68 6.08
CA VAL A 274 -6.97 19.35 7.01
C VAL A 274 -6.91 20.30 8.20
N ARG A 275 -8.04 20.95 8.50
CA ARG A 275 -8.24 21.87 9.63
C ARG A 275 -9.26 21.28 10.60
N GLY A 276 -9.28 21.76 11.83
CA GLY A 276 -10.37 21.46 12.77
C GLY A 276 -10.41 20.04 13.34
N LYS A 277 -9.28 19.27 13.28
CA LYS A 277 -9.14 17.99 14.00
C LYS A 277 -8.37 18.14 15.28
#